data_a188bf4d6a4d14b748586f596edc26ee
#
_entry.id   a188bf4d6a4d14b748586f596edc26ee
#
_cell.length_a   1.000
_cell.length_b   1.000
_cell.length_c   1.000
_cell.angle_alpha   90.00
_cell.angle_beta   90.00
_cell.angle_gamma   90.00
#
_symmetry.space_group_name_H-M   'P 1'
#
loop_
_entity.id
_entity.type
_entity.pdbx_description
1 polymer ?
#
loop_
_entity_poly.entity_id
_entity_poly.type
_entity_poly.pdbx_seq_one_letter_code
_entity_poly.pdbx_strand_id
1 'polypeptide(L)'
;MIKSEMSQIVDIRTVPDIGKSFDLTATPAQLTAIAKRLKLLGLQKLTAHVHVKGHTKVKVTGRFEADVTYQCVVTLDAFDSHVSGTFETVFQKDIPDAVELDLDMDAEDTEPLTGDQLDIGEYVIQQLALALDPFPKKNKELAFSYKDEGFDDEETTHPFEKLKILKN
;
A
#
# COMPACT_ATOMS: atom_id res chain seq x y z
N MET A 1 9.72 19.30 -2.68
CA MET A 1 9.15 18.29 -3.62
C MET A 1 10.04 17.06 -3.56
N ILE A 2 9.50 15.93 -3.13
CA ILE A 2 10.21 14.65 -3.21
C ILE A 2 10.18 14.27 -4.70
N LYS A 3 11.36 14.15 -5.31
CA LYS A 3 11.46 13.72 -6.69
C LYS A 3 11.20 12.22 -6.73
N SER A 4 10.12 11.80 -7.40
CA SER A 4 9.80 10.38 -7.59
C SER A 4 10.88 9.67 -8.39
N GLU A 5 11.22 8.46 -8.00
CA GLU A 5 12.19 7.62 -8.70
C GLU A 5 11.70 7.21 -10.09
N MET A 6 10.38 7.06 -10.26
CA MET A 6 9.73 6.68 -11.53
C MET A 6 8.65 7.72 -11.88
N SER A 7 9.03 9.01 -11.97
CA SER A 7 8.07 10.06 -12.25
C SER A 7 7.51 9.96 -13.68
N GLN A 8 6.20 9.92 -13.80
CA GLN A 8 5.45 10.01 -15.05
C GLN A 8 4.31 11.03 -14.86
N ILE A 9 4.60 12.26 -15.19
CA ILE A 9 3.65 13.37 -15.03
C ILE A 9 2.63 13.36 -16.17
N VAL A 10 1.35 13.38 -15.82
CA VAL A 10 0.22 13.52 -16.74
C VAL A 10 -0.46 14.87 -16.47
N ASP A 11 -0.57 15.70 -17.50
CA ASP A 11 -1.40 16.91 -17.45
C ASP A 11 -2.86 16.49 -17.73
N ILE A 12 -3.70 16.61 -16.71
CA ILE A 12 -5.10 16.17 -16.76
C ILE A 12 -5.94 16.90 -17.82
N ARG A 13 -5.52 18.13 -18.20
CA ARG A 13 -6.20 18.93 -19.23
C ARG A 13 -6.04 18.32 -20.62
N THR A 14 -4.99 17.51 -20.82
CA THR A 14 -4.68 16.88 -22.11
C THR A 14 -5.26 15.47 -22.23
N VAL A 15 -5.90 14.95 -21.17
CA VAL A 15 -6.50 13.63 -21.17
C VAL A 15 -7.81 13.70 -21.97
N PRO A 16 -8.05 12.82 -22.98
CA PRO A 16 -9.32 12.76 -23.69
C PRO A 16 -10.48 12.33 -22.77
N ASP A 17 -11.71 12.68 -23.12
CA ASP A 17 -12.91 12.29 -22.35
C ASP A 17 -13.09 10.76 -22.24
N ILE A 18 -12.61 10.01 -23.24
CA ILE A 18 -12.57 8.54 -23.20
C ILE A 18 -11.52 7.98 -22.24
N GLY A 19 -10.61 8.83 -21.75
CA GLY A 19 -9.45 8.47 -20.94
C GLY A 19 -8.21 8.16 -21.76
N LYS A 20 -7.09 7.98 -21.07
CA LYS A 20 -5.79 7.63 -21.65
C LYS A 20 -5.11 6.56 -20.80
N SER A 21 -4.57 5.54 -21.47
CA SER A 21 -3.82 4.47 -20.83
C SER A 21 -2.32 4.70 -20.95
N PHE A 22 -1.59 4.27 -19.92
CA PHE A 22 -0.15 4.36 -19.82
C PHE A 22 0.41 3.02 -19.36
N ASP A 23 1.42 2.55 -20.06
CA ASP A 23 2.20 1.37 -19.67
C ASP A 23 3.52 1.85 -19.06
N LEU A 24 3.74 1.53 -17.81
CA LEU A 24 4.92 1.91 -17.05
C LEU A 24 5.79 0.69 -16.81
N THR A 25 7.08 0.83 -17.06
CA THR A 25 8.08 -0.20 -16.75
C THR A 25 9.28 0.49 -16.13
N ALA A 26 9.63 0.10 -14.91
CA ALA A 26 10.76 0.68 -14.22
C ALA A 26 12.09 0.21 -14.82
N THR A 27 13.01 1.14 -15.02
CA THR A 27 14.39 0.86 -15.43
C THR A 27 15.20 0.30 -14.26
N PRO A 28 16.34 -0.40 -14.51
CA PRO A 28 17.18 -0.97 -13.43
C PRO A 28 17.62 0.06 -12.38
N ALA A 29 17.92 1.30 -12.80
CA ALA A 29 18.29 2.37 -11.88
C ALA A 29 17.11 2.80 -10.98
N GLN A 30 15.90 2.87 -11.56
CA GLN A 30 14.66 3.16 -10.81
C GLN A 30 14.32 2.02 -9.85
N LEU A 31 14.43 0.76 -10.28
CA LEU A 31 14.21 -0.41 -9.42
C LEU A 31 15.10 -0.38 -8.18
N THR A 32 16.40 -0.06 -8.35
CA THR A 32 17.34 0.07 -7.23
C THR A 32 16.94 1.21 -6.28
N ALA A 33 16.55 2.35 -6.80
CA ALA A 33 16.15 3.51 -5.99
C ALA A 33 14.83 3.24 -5.23
N ILE A 34 13.84 2.63 -5.88
CA ILE A 34 12.56 2.22 -5.29
C ILE A 34 12.78 1.18 -4.20
N ALA A 35 13.60 0.14 -4.45
CA ALA A 35 13.94 -0.89 -3.46
C ALA A 35 14.54 -0.27 -2.18
N LYS A 36 15.46 0.68 -2.35
CA LYS A 36 16.06 1.41 -1.23
C LYS A 36 15.02 2.22 -0.45
N ARG A 37 14.12 2.94 -1.13
CA ARG A 37 13.04 3.72 -0.51
C ARG A 37 12.09 2.83 0.28
N LEU A 38 11.69 1.69 -0.28
CA LEU A 38 10.76 0.73 0.33
C LEU A 38 11.43 -0.25 1.30
N LYS A 39 12.76 -0.12 1.53
CA LYS A 39 13.55 -1.00 2.41
C LYS A 39 13.47 -2.48 2.03
N LEU A 40 13.37 -2.76 0.73
CA LEU A 40 13.45 -4.10 0.18
C LEU A 40 14.92 -4.50 -0.01
N LEU A 41 15.24 -5.80 0.09
CA LEU A 41 16.55 -6.31 -0.28
C LEU A 41 16.80 -6.21 -1.79
N GLY A 42 15.74 -6.32 -2.59
CA GLY A 42 15.77 -6.17 -4.03
C GLY A 42 14.39 -5.93 -4.65
N LEU A 43 14.39 -5.32 -5.82
CA LEU A 43 13.23 -5.19 -6.70
C LEU A 43 13.72 -5.51 -8.11
N GLN A 44 13.30 -6.63 -8.66
CA GLN A 44 13.79 -7.13 -9.95
C GLN A 44 12.94 -6.63 -11.12
N LYS A 45 11.64 -6.43 -10.86
CA LYS A 45 10.68 -5.99 -11.86
C LYS A 45 9.61 -5.12 -11.21
N LEU A 46 9.21 -4.08 -11.92
CA LEU A 46 7.98 -3.31 -11.62
C LEU A 46 7.38 -2.87 -12.96
N THR A 47 6.17 -3.34 -13.22
CA THR A 47 5.37 -2.94 -14.38
C THR A 47 3.99 -2.53 -13.91
N ALA A 48 3.40 -1.54 -14.57
CA ALA A 48 2.04 -1.12 -14.29
C ALA A 48 1.31 -0.69 -15.56
N HIS A 49 0.00 -0.96 -15.59
CA HIS A 49 -0.90 -0.42 -16.59
C HIS A 49 -1.89 0.50 -15.89
N VAL A 50 -1.89 1.77 -16.25
CA VAL A 50 -2.69 2.82 -15.60
C VAL A 50 -3.60 3.48 -16.61
N HIS A 51 -4.88 3.62 -16.29
CA HIS A 51 -5.86 4.34 -17.09
C HIS A 51 -6.33 5.57 -16.32
N VAL A 52 -6.23 6.74 -16.95
CA VAL A 52 -6.60 8.04 -16.39
C VAL A 52 -7.76 8.60 -17.18
N LYS A 53 -8.84 9.04 -16.52
CA LYS A 53 -10.04 9.58 -17.17
C LYS A 53 -10.64 10.74 -16.35
N GLY A 54 -11.10 11.78 -17.05
CA GLY A 54 -11.77 12.94 -16.47
C GLY A 54 -10.87 14.16 -16.30
N HIS A 55 -11.46 15.30 -15.91
CA HIS A 55 -10.79 16.59 -15.81
C HIS A 55 -10.98 17.26 -14.45
N THR A 56 -12.21 17.32 -13.94
CA THR A 56 -12.53 17.90 -12.62
C THR A 56 -12.44 16.84 -11.52
N LYS A 57 -13.08 15.71 -11.78
CA LYS A 57 -12.87 14.46 -11.04
C LYS A 57 -12.07 13.53 -11.95
N VAL A 58 -10.88 13.19 -11.54
CA VAL A 58 -9.94 12.37 -12.33
C VAL A 58 -9.92 10.98 -11.75
N LYS A 59 -10.56 10.05 -12.43
CA LYS A 59 -10.53 8.65 -12.06
C LYS A 59 -9.27 8.00 -12.59
N VAL A 60 -8.49 7.41 -11.70
CA VAL A 60 -7.28 6.65 -12.00
C VAL A 60 -7.52 5.20 -11.62
N THR A 61 -7.46 4.32 -12.59
CA THR A 61 -7.55 2.87 -12.38
C THR A 61 -6.30 2.21 -12.91
N GLY A 62 -5.86 1.16 -12.27
CA GLY A 62 -4.69 0.46 -12.77
C GLY A 62 -4.44 -0.87 -12.11
N ARG A 63 -3.42 -1.54 -12.63
CA ARG A 63 -2.86 -2.76 -12.08
C ARG A 63 -1.34 -2.69 -12.15
N PHE A 64 -0.70 -3.33 -11.21
CA PHE A 64 0.75 -3.45 -11.20
C PHE A 64 1.18 -4.86 -10.83
N GLU A 65 2.40 -5.18 -11.24
CA GLU A 65 3.10 -6.42 -10.93
C GLU A 65 4.55 -6.08 -10.57
N ALA A 66 5.04 -6.69 -9.51
CA ALA A 66 6.40 -6.50 -9.03
C ALA A 66 7.00 -7.82 -8.54
N ASP A 67 8.27 -8.04 -8.85
CA ASP A 67 9.06 -9.14 -8.30
C ASP A 67 10.02 -8.55 -7.27
N VAL A 68 9.84 -8.91 -5.99
CA VAL A 68 10.53 -8.32 -4.85
C VAL A 68 11.34 -9.37 -4.09
N THR A 69 12.47 -8.96 -3.52
CA THR A 69 13.22 -9.76 -2.57
C THR A 69 13.02 -9.19 -1.17
N TYR A 70 12.37 -9.98 -0.32
CA TYR A 70 12.18 -9.68 1.10
C TYR A 70 13.28 -10.28 1.97
N GLN A 71 13.38 -9.74 3.18
CA GLN A 71 14.06 -10.42 4.28
C GLN A 71 13.00 -11.04 5.20
N CYS A 72 13.10 -12.34 5.45
CA CYS A 72 12.21 -13.02 6.38
C CYS A 72 12.38 -12.45 7.79
N VAL A 73 11.27 -12.05 8.44
CA VAL A 73 11.33 -11.47 9.79
C VAL A 73 11.66 -12.48 10.88
N VAL A 74 11.58 -13.78 10.57
CA VAL A 74 11.87 -14.88 11.53
C VAL A 74 13.28 -15.42 11.35
N THR A 75 13.68 -15.76 10.11
CA THR A 75 14.96 -16.43 9.82
C THR A 75 16.03 -15.48 9.33
N LEU A 76 15.68 -14.25 8.97
CA LEU A 76 16.52 -13.22 8.34
C LEU A 76 17.04 -13.61 6.95
N ASP A 77 16.60 -14.74 6.40
CA ASP A 77 16.95 -15.16 5.04
C ASP A 77 16.29 -14.26 3.99
N ALA A 78 16.98 -14.07 2.89
CA ALA A 78 16.40 -13.48 1.71
C ALA A 78 15.48 -14.47 0.98
N PHE A 79 14.38 -14.00 0.45
CA PHE A 79 13.49 -14.78 -0.42
C PHE A 79 12.75 -13.89 -1.41
N ASP A 80 12.49 -14.44 -2.59
CA ASP A 80 11.76 -13.73 -3.64
C ASP A 80 10.26 -13.96 -3.51
N SER A 81 9.50 -12.94 -3.87
CA SER A 81 8.04 -12.97 -3.86
C SER A 81 7.48 -12.13 -5.01
N HIS A 82 6.37 -12.58 -5.56
CA HIS A 82 5.60 -11.81 -6.53
C HIS A 82 4.50 -11.04 -5.84
N VAL A 83 4.43 -9.73 -6.10
CA VAL A 83 3.42 -8.82 -5.57
C VAL A 83 2.65 -8.21 -6.73
N SER A 84 1.34 -8.32 -6.71
CA SER A 84 0.47 -7.71 -7.71
C SER A 84 -0.75 -7.10 -7.04
N GLY A 85 -1.29 -6.06 -7.66
CA GLY A 85 -2.48 -5.39 -7.15
C GLY A 85 -3.20 -4.61 -8.24
N THR A 86 -4.45 -4.30 -7.93
CA THR A 86 -5.28 -3.37 -8.70
C THR A 86 -5.66 -2.21 -7.80
N PHE A 87 -5.80 -1.04 -8.36
CA PHE A 87 -6.22 0.16 -7.64
C PHE A 87 -7.21 0.98 -8.44
N GLU A 88 -8.06 1.68 -7.71
CA GLU A 88 -8.98 2.66 -8.24
C GLU A 88 -9.03 3.82 -7.27
N THR A 89 -8.82 5.04 -7.76
CA THR A 89 -8.83 6.27 -6.97
C THR A 89 -9.42 7.40 -7.78
N VAL A 90 -10.13 8.28 -7.11
CA VAL A 90 -10.67 9.50 -7.69
C VAL A 90 -9.92 10.69 -7.11
N PHE A 91 -9.26 11.46 -7.95
CA PHE A 91 -8.65 12.73 -7.59
C PHE A 91 -9.62 13.87 -7.90
N GLN A 92 -9.78 14.78 -6.98
CA GLN A 92 -10.62 15.95 -7.18
C GLN A 92 -9.80 17.22 -7.01
N LYS A 93 -9.94 18.11 -8.00
CA LYS A 93 -9.36 19.46 -7.95
C LYS A 93 -10.25 20.32 -7.05
N ASP A 94 -9.60 21.22 -6.29
CA ASP A 94 -10.28 22.23 -5.45
C ASP A 94 -11.29 21.66 -4.44
N ILE A 95 -10.85 20.68 -3.62
CA ILE A 95 -11.59 20.35 -2.41
C ILE A 95 -11.39 21.51 -1.45
N PRO A 96 -12.45 22.24 -1.01
CA PRO A 96 -12.30 23.30 -0.03
C PRO A 96 -11.76 22.73 1.28
N ASP A 97 -10.75 23.39 1.88
CA ASP A 97 -10.12 22.98 3.15
C ASP A 97 -11.09 22.92 4.36
N ALA A 98 -12.33 23.30 4.18
CA ALA A 98 -13.37 23.41 5.21
C ALA A 98 -14.69 22.75 4.81
N VAL A 99 -14.64 21.54 4.28
CA VAL A 99 -15.84 20.69 4.36
C VAL A 99 -15.80 20.07 5.74
N GLU A 100 -16.66 20.56 6.66
CA GLU A 100 -17.13 19.72 7.77
C GLU A 100 -17.42 18.36 7.14
N LEU A 101 -16.66 17.37 7.55
CA LEU A 101 -16.83 15.99 7.11
C LEU A 101 -18.24 15.56 7.54
N ASP A 102 -19.22 15.86 6.71
CA ASP A 102 -20.41 15.04 6.66
C ASP A 102 -19.89 13.68 6.25
N LEU A 103 -19.66 12.82 7.23
CA LEU A 103 -19.22 11.44 7.05
C LEU A 103 -20.40 10.67 6.43
N ASP A 104 -20.69 10.99 5.20
CA ASP A 104 -21.54 10.17 4.36
C ASP A 104 -20.73 8.90 4.06
N MET A 105 -21.10 7.80 4.70
CA MET A 105 -20.41 6.50 4.55
C MET A 105 -20.45 5.98 3.11
N ASP A 106 -21.25 6.60 2.24
CA ASP A 106 -21.38 6.28 0.83
C ASP A 106 -20.61 7.27 -0.08
N ALA A 107 -19.91 8.27 0.49
CA ALA A 107 -19.08 9.18 -0.30
C ALA A 107 -17.87 8.44 -0.88
N GLU A 108 -17.66 8.58 -2.19
CA GLU A 108 -16.45 8.05 -2.84
C GLU A 108 -15.22 8.72 -2.21
N ASP A 109 -14.26 7.90 -1.74
CA ASP A 109 -12.98 8.38 -1.26
C ASP A 109 -12.28 9.17 -2.36
N THR A 110 -12.10 10.48 -2.15
CA THR A 110 -11.47 11.36 -3.11
C THR A 110 -10.17 11.91 -2.54
N GLU A 111 -9.11 11.86 -3.34
CA GLU A 111 -7.84 12.48 -2.98
C GLU A 111 -7.75 13.90 -3.57
N PRO A 112 -7.17 14.86 -2.82
CA PRO A 112 -6.99 16.21 -3.33
C PRO A 112 -5.93 16.25 -4.43
N LEU A 113 -6.26 16.86 -5.56
CA LEU A 113 -5.33 17.13 -6.64
C LEU A 113 -4.88 18.58 -6.60
N THR A 114 -3.59 18.80 -6.35
CA THR A 114 -3.00 20.14 -6.37
C THR A 114 -2.53 20.49 -7.78
N GLY A 115 -3.26 21.39 -8.44
CA GLY A 115 -2.96 21.83 -9.81
C GLY A 115 -3.51 20.91 -10.89
N ASP A 116 -2.83 20.87 -12.04
CA ASP A 116 -3.27 20.14 -13.25
C ASP A 116 -2.37 18.96 -13.59
N GLN A 117 -1.42 18.64 -12.71
CA GLN A 117 -0.42 17.59 -12.96
C GLN A 117 -0.58 16.46 -11.95
N LEU A 118 -0.67 15.23 -12.45
CA LEU A 118 -0.71 14.01 -11.68
C LEU A 118 0.51 13.15 -12.00
N ASP A 119 1.30 12.79 -11.00
CA ASP A 119 2.42 11.86 -11.17
C ASP A 119 1.94 10.42 -10.95
N ILE A 120 1.54 9.77 -12.05
CA ILE A 120 1.07 8.37 -12.03
C ILE A 120 2.18 7.37 -11.68
N GLY A 121 3.44 7.72 -11.94
CA GLY A 121 4.57 6.87 -11.57
C GLY A 121 4.77 6.83 -10.06
N GLU A 122 4.73 7.99 -9.39
CA GLU A 122 4.75 8.05 -7.92
C GLU A 122 3.57 7.31 -7.32
N TYR A 123 2.39 7.47 -7.92
CA TYR A 123 1.19 6.80 -7.44
C TYR A 123 1.31 5.27 -7.48
N VAL A 124 1.87 4.70 -8.56
CA VAL A 124 2.16 3.27 -8.66
C VAL A 124 3.12 2.80 -7.56
N ILE A 125 4.16 3.58 -7.24
CA ILE A 125 5.10 3.25 -6.14
C ILE A 125 4.36 3.24 -4.79
N GLN A 126 3.45 4.18 -4.56
CA GLN A 126 2.63 4.22 -3.34
C GLN A 126 1.72 2.99 -3.23
N GLN A 127 1.07 2.61 -4.33
CA GLN A 127 0.22 1.41 -4.37
C GLN A 127 1.04 0.12 -4.15
N LEU A 128 2.24 0.05 -4.72
CA LEU A 128 3.17 -1.04 -4.41
C LEU A 128 3.50 -1.06 -2.91
N ALA A 129 3.84 0.09 -2.31
CA ALA A 129 4.17 0.17 -0.89
C ALA A 129 3.04 -0.33 0.02
N LEU A 130 1.78 -0.03 -0.34
CA LEU A 130 0.58 -0.51 0.38
C LEU A 130 0.35 -2.02 0.22
N ALA A 131 0.77 -2.60 -0.89
CA ALA A 131 0.59 -4.02 -1.19
C ALA A 131 1.72 -4.91 -0.62
N LEU A 132 2.83 -4.31 -0.19
CA LEU A 132 3.94 -5.06 0.42
C LEU A 132 3.51 -5.67 1.76
N ASP A 133 3.95 -6.92 2.01
CA ASP A 133 3.77 -7.54 3.32
C ASP A 133 4.66 -6.83 4.36
N PRO A 134 4.09 -6.25 5.44
CA PRO A 134 4.86 -5.59 6.48
C PRO A 134 5.67 -6.57 7.36
N PHE A 135 5.32 -7.87 7.37
CA PHE A 135 5.98 -8.92 8.14
C PHE A 135 6.27 -10.16 7.28
N PRO A 136 7.11 -10.03 6.25
CA PRO A 136 7.30 -11.08 5.26
C PRO A 136 7.95 -12.33 5.88
N LYS A 137 7.36 -13.49 5.61
CA LYS A 137 7.84 -14.80 6.08
C LYS A 137 8.07 -15.74 4.90
N LYS A 138 9.25 -16.37 4.87
CA LYS A 138 9.62 -17.34 3.83
C LYS A 138 8.72 -18.57 3.84
N ASN A 139 8.36 -19.07 5.04
CA ASN A 139 7.39 -20.14 5.25
C ASN A 139 6.18 -19.59 5.99
N LYS A 140 5.01 -19.61 5.38
CA LYS A 140 3.75 -19.25 6.03
C LYS A 140 3.37 -20.23 7.17
N GLU A 141 3.94 -21.43 7.16
CA GLU A 141 3.77 -22.45 8.21
C GLU A 141 4.56 -22.17 9.50
N LEU A 142 5.51 -21.22 9.46
CA LEU A 142 6.15 -20.67 10.66
C LEU A 142 5.28 -19.62 11.38
N ALA A 143 3.97 -19.63 11.16
CA ALA A 143 3.05 -19.04 12.11
C ALA A 143 3.30 -19.79 13.44
N PHE A 144 3.77 -19.06 14.46
CA PHE A 144 3.87 -19.56 15.82
C PHE A 144 2.54 -20.22 16.15
N SER A 145 2.47 -21.56 16.02
CA SER A 145 1.51 -22.30 16.77
C SER A 145 2.02 -22.22 18.20
N TYR A 146 1.50 -21.28 18.96
CA TYR A 146 1.50 -21.39 20.40
C TYR A 146 0.69 -22.67 20.66
N LYS A 147 1.37 -23.84 20.70
CA LYS A 147 0.85 -24.97 21.40
C LYS A 147 0.84 -24.49 22.85
N ASP A 148 -0.33 -24.17 23.30
CA ASP A 148 -0.64 -24.19 24.71
C ASP A 148 -0.32 -25.64 25.16
N GLU A 149 0.95 -25.89 25.49
CA GLU A 149 1.32 -27.09 26.23
C GLU A 149 0.62 -26.89 27.55
N GLY A 150 -0.52 -27.59 27.67
CA GLY A 150 -1.47 -27.45 28.74
C GLY A 150 -0.75 -27.22 30.07
N PHE A 151 -0.97 -26.03 30.61
CA PHE A 151 -0.88 -25.89 32.04
C PHE A 151 -1.91 -26.87 32.58
N ASP A 152 -1.42 -28.03 33.08
CA ASP A 152 -2.20 -28.89 33.94
C ASP A 152 -2.83 -27.97 34.98
N ASP A 153 -4.15 -28.03 35.09
CA ASP A 153 -4.96 -27.33 36.08
C ASP A 153 -4.62 -27.86 37.50
N GLU A 154 -3.39 -27.61 37.97
CA GLU A 154 -3.12 -27.57 39.39
C GLU A 154 -3.41 -26.16 39.88
N GLU A 155 -4.60 -26.03 40.52
CA GLU A 155 -5.06 -24.94 41.39
C GLU A 155 -4.22 -23.63 41.38
N THR A 156 -4.17 -22.95 40.26
CA THR A 156 -3.67 -21.56 40.25
C THR A 156 -4.85 -20.64 40.53
N THR A 157 -4.99 -20.26 41.81
CA THR A 157 -5.83 -19.12 42.20
C THR A 157 -5.55 -17.96 41.27
N HIS A 158 -6.54 -17.60 40.46
CA HIS A 158 -6.46 -16.47 39.55
C HIS A 158 -5.94 -15.24 40.28
N PRO A 159 -4.85 -14.58 39.83
CA PRO A 159 -4.27 -13.42 40.55
C PRO A 159 -5.25 -12.27 40.76
N PHE A 160 -6.39 -12.27 40.08
CA PHE A 160 -7.47 -11.30 40.23
C PHE A 160 -8.62 -11.71 41.12
N GLU A 161 -8.58 -12.91 41.70
CA GLU A 161 -9.66 -13.40 42.60
C GLU A 161 -9.76 -12.54 43.86
N LYS A 162 -8.65 -11.98 44.30
CA LYS A 162 -8.59 -11.02 45.42
C LYS A 162 -9.32 -9.69 45.16
N LEU A 163 -9.59 -9.34 43.92
CA LEU A 163 -10.33 -8.11 43.57
C LEU A 163 -11.85 -8.27 43.73
N LYS A 164 -12.37 -9.51 43.85
CA LYS A 164 -13.80 -9.73 44.12
C LYS A 164 -14.21 -9.24 45.52
N ILE A 165 -13.24 -9.13 46.45
CA ILE A 165 -13.50 -8.71 47.84
C ILE A 165 -13.71 -7.19 47.97
N LEU A 166 -13.34 -6.41 46.95
CA LEU A 166 -13.48 -4.92 46.94
C LEU A 166 -14.82 -4.42 46.42
N LYS A 167 -15.77 -5.30 46.13
CA LYS A 167 -17.10 -4.96 45.62
C LYS A 167 -18.15 -5.15 46.73
N ASN A 168 -17.97 -4.38 47.83
CA ASN A 168 -19.02 -4.09 48.82
C ASN A 168 -19.04 -2.64 49.13
#